data_4cfe5f51d28015a25084aafd65950019
#
_entry.id   4cfe5f51d28015a25084aafd65950019
#
_cell.length_a   1.000
_cell.length_b   1.000
_cell.length_c   1.000
_cell.angle_alpha   90.00
_cell.angle_beta   90.00
_cell.angle_gamma   90.00
#
_symmetry.space_group_name_H-M   'P 1'
#
loop_
_entity.id
_entity.type
_entity.pdbx_description
1 polymer ?
#
loop_
_entity_poly.entity_id
_entity_poly.type
_entity_poly.pdbx_seq_one_letter_code
_entity_poly.pdbx_strand_id
1 'polypeptide(L)'
;MIHPETELRFINETVGYGVVAKTFIPRGTVVWVQDDLDRAFTPHEVDLLDTPVREYLEKYSFTNNKGEKVLCWDHAKFVNHSFTSNCMSTAYDFEIAIRDIHPGEQLTDDYGYLNIAEPFVPEDEGTVRKVVYPDDVLKYHVLWDESIRENLNNFKSVSQPLLKFIKAAQLHAFEQVCSGQAELRSVKSCYYDTRVTYFGH
;
A
#
# COMPACT_ATOMS: atom_id res chain seq x y z
N MET A 1 8.73 5.48 3.04
CA MET A 1 8.72 6.09 4.42
C MET A 1 7.30 6.21 4.91
N ILE A 2 7.01 5.72 6.11
CA ILE A 2 5.69 5.81 6.76
C ILE A 2 5.52 7.14 7.49
N HIS A 3 4.27 7.54 7.74
CA HIS A 3 3.93 8.80 8.42
C HIS A 3 4.59 8.90 9.80
N PRO A 4 5.25 10.03 10.15
CA PRO A 4 6.07 10.14 11.37
C PRO A 4 5.26 10.03 12.68
N GLU A 5 3.95 10.33 12.63
CA GLU A 5 3.05 10.17 13.78
C GLU A 5 2.45 8.77 13.86
N THR A 6 3.23 7.74 13.52
CA THR A 6 2.90 6.34 13.69
C THR A 6 3.92 5.61 14.57
N GLU A 7 3.54 4.49 15.11
CA GLU A 7 4.41 3.60 15.87
C GLU A 7 4.11 2.13 15.57
N LEU A 8 5.11 1.27 15.78
CA LEU A 8 4.94 -0.17 15.75
C LEU A 8 4.38 -0.64 17.09
N ARG A 9 3.26 -1.39 17.06
CA ARG A 9 2.61 -1.93 18.26
C ARG A 9 2.28 -3.40 18.07
N PHE A 10 2.43 -4.19 19.12
CA PHE A 10 1.91 -5.56 19.15
C PHE A 10 0.37 -5.51 19.23
N ILE A 11 -0.31 -6.16 18.32
CA ILE A 11 -1.77 -6.16 18.20
C ILE A 11 -2.35 -7.37 18.94
N ASN A 12 -2.01 -8.57 18.48
CA ASN A 12 -2.41 -9.84 19.12
C ASN A 12 -1.54 -10.99 18.60
N GLU A 13 -1.74 -12.20 19.13
CA GLU A 13 -0.95 -13.38 18.76
C GLU A 13 -1.19 -13.86 17.31
N THR A 14 -2.35 -13.56 16.71
CA THR A 14 -2.70 -13.98 15.36
C THR A 14 -2.07 -13.05 14.32
N VAL A 15 -2.21 -11.73 14.52
CA VAL A 15 -1.74 -10.69 13.59
C VAL A 15 -0.27 -10.33 13.83
N GLY A 16 0.18 -10.39 15.09
CA GLY A 16 1.51 -9.95 15.50
C GLY A 16 1.58 -8.44 15.66
N TYR A 17 2.49 -7.79 14.95
CA TYR A 17 2.67 -6.34 15.01
C TYR A 17 1.85 -5.61 13.95
N GLY A 18 1.50 -4.37 14.24
CA GLY A 18 0.81 -3.45 13.32
C GLY A 18 1.31 -2.01 13.48
N VAL A 19 1.02 -1.19 12.49
CA VAL A 19 1.32 0.25 12.51
C VAL A 19 0.12 0.98 13.09
N VAL A 20 0.34 1.78 14.13
CA VAL A 20 -0.72 2.47 14.87
C VAL A 20 -0.48 3.98 14.86
N ALA A 21 -1.52 4.76 14.65
CA ALA A 21 -1.46 6.22 14.73
C ALA A 21 -1.24 6.68 16.18
N LYS A 22 -0.24 7.53 16.42
CA LYS A 22 0.01 8.19 17.71
C LYS A 22 -0.90 9.40 17.91
N THR A 23 -1.22 10.09 16.83
CA THR A 23 -2.05 11.29 16.80
C THR A 23 -3.13 11.15 15.73
N PHE A 24 -4.06 12.10 15.68
CA PHE A 24 -5.07 12.16 14.64
C PHE A 24 -4.43 12.41 13.26
N ILE A 25 -4.72 11.56 12.30
CA ILE A 25 -4.30 11.69 10.89
C ILE A 25 -5.57 11.91 10.05
N PRO A 26 -5.78 13.11 9.51
CA PRO A 26 -6.99 13.41 8.74
C PRO A 26 -6.97 12.69 7.38
N ARG A 27 -8.16 12.37 6.87
CA ARG A 27 -8.35 11.86 5.51
C ARG A 27 -7.68 12.78 4.47
N GLY A 28 -7.09 12.20 3.44
CA GLY A 28 -6.31 12.92 2.43
C GLY A 28 -4.83 13.12 2.78
N THR A 29 -4.40 12.77 4.01
CA THR A 29 -2.99 12.81 4.38
C THR A 29 -2.21 11.71 3.69
N VAL A 30 -1.02 12.02 3.17
CA VAL A 30 -0.07 11.00 2.70
C VAL A 30 0.45 10.22 3.89
N VAL A 31 0.19 8.91 3.92
CA VAL A 31 0.53 8.03 5.05
C VAL A 31 1.79 7.21 4.80
N TRP A 32 2.10 6.93 3.54
CA TRP A 32 3.33 6.26 3.11
C TRP A 32 3.80 6.79 1.76
N VAL A 33 5.12 6.79 1.55
CA VAL A 33 5.79 7.14 0.28
C VAL A 33 6.87 6.12 0.01
N GLN A 34 6.95 5.61 -1.22
CA GLN A 34 8.09 4.83 -1.67
C GLN A 34 9.29 5.77 -1.86
N ASP A 35 10.24 5.69 -0.94
CA ASP A 35 11.46 6.53 -0.94
C ASP A 35 12.72 5.77 -1.38
N ASP A 36 13.86 6.46 -1.41
CA ASP A 36 15.12 5.91 -1.92
C ASP A 36 15.78 4.88 -0.98
N LEU A 37 15.26 4.68 0.24
CA LEU A 37 15.72 3.64 1.16
C LEU A 37 14.95 2.33 1.01
N ASP A 38 13.76 2.36 0.39
CA ASP A 38 13.00 1.16 0.05
C ASP A 38 13.75 0.39 -1.05
N ARG A 39 13.94 -0.91 -0.82
CA ARG A 39 14.67 -1.75 -1.77
C ARG A 39 13.72 -2.58 -2.62
N ALA A 40 13.83 -2.45 -3.94
CA ALA A 40 13.21 -3.33 -4.91
C ALA A 40 14.17 -4.47 -5.28
N PHE A 41 13.69 -5.71 -5.19
CA PHE A 41 14.41 -6.92 -5.59
C PHE A 41 13.78 -7.47 -6.86
N THR A 42 14.57 -7.61 -7.91
CA THR A 42 14.12 -8.29 -9.13
C THR A 42 13.84 -9.77 -8.86
N PRO A 43 13.01 -10.45 -9.67
CA PRO A 43 12.78 -11.91 -9.52
C PRO A 43 14.09 -12.70 -9.48
N HIS A 44 15.05 -12.34 -10.31
CA HIS A 44 16.37 -13.00 -10.33
C HIS A 44 17.13 -12.81 -8.99
N GLU A 45 17.11 -11.61 -8.39
CA GLU A 45 17.74 -11.40 -7.08
C GLU A 45 17.05 -12.21 -5.99
N VAL A 46 15.71 -12.33 -6.04
CA VAL A 46 14.93 -13.16 -5.10
C VAL A 46 15.32 -14.62 -5.19
N ASP A 47 15.52 -15.14 -6.41
CA ASP A 47 15.91 -16.54 -6.63
C ASP A 47 17.31 -16.88 -6.08
N LEU A 48 18.18 -15.89 -5.98
CA LEU A 48 19.52 -16.05 -5.42
C LEU A 48 19.57 -15.96 -3.89
N LEU A 49 18.46 -15.61 -3.21
CA LEU A 49 18.42 -15.52 -1.76
C LEU A 49 18.35 -16.90 -1.11
N ASP A 50 19.04 -17.06 0.03
CA ASP A 50 18.87 -18.21 0.89
C ASP A 50 17.43 -18.28 1.44
N THR A 51 16.93 -19.49 1.67
CA THR A 51 15.54 -19.75 2.07
C THR A 51 15.05 -18.86 3.22
N PRO A 52 15.74 -18.69 4.36
CA PRO A 52 15.24 -17.85 5.45
C PRO A 52 15.10 -16.37 5.08
N VAL A 53 16.00 -15.87 4.21
CA VAL A 53 15.97 -14.48 3.73
C VAL A 53 14.82 -14.29 2.75
N ARG A 54 14.61 -15.26 1.86
CA ARG A 54 13.49 -15.26 0.90
C ARG A 54 12.15 -15.28 1.63
N GLU A 55 11.97 -16.16 2.61
CA GLU A 55 10.74 -16.23 3.42
C GLU A 55 10.45 -14.91 4.15
N TYR A 56 11.50 -14.26 4.69
CA TYR A 56 11.35 -12.93 5.28
C TYR A 56 10.90 -11.88 4.24
N LEU A 57 11.53 -11.87 3.08
CA LEU A 57 11.20 -10.95 2.00
C LEU A 57 9.77 -11.16 1.51
N GLU A 58 9.35 -12.40 1.27
CA GLU A 58 7.99 -12.73 0.84
C GLU A 58 6.94 -12.27 1.85
N LYS A 59 7.23 -12.39 3.14
CA LYS A 59 6.32 -11.99 4.22
C LYS A 59 6.16 -10.47 4.35
N TYR A 60 7.22 -9.68 4.12
CA TYR A 60 7.27 -8.26 4.47
C TYR A 60 7.43 -7.32 3.29
N SER A 61 7.32 -7.82 2.06
CA SER A 61 7.35 -7.00 0.85
C SER A 61 6.05 -7.11 0.07
N PHE A 62 5.78 -6.10 -0.74
CA PHE A 62 4.75 -6.18 -1.77
C PHE A 62 5.39 -6.35 -3.16
N THR A 63 4.60 -6.75 -4.15
CA THR A 63 5.07 -6.87 -5.54
C THR A 63 4.59 -5.65 -6.34
N ASN A 64 5.51 -4.93 -6.97
CA ASN A 64 5.16 -3.81 -7.84
C ASN A 64 4.73 -4.28 -9.25
N ASN A 65 4.35 -3.33 -10.11
CA ASN A 65 3.90 -3.63 -11.48
C ASN A 65 5.00 -4.11 -12.45
N LYS A 66 6.24 -4.26 -11.97
CA LYS A 66 7.36 -4.86 -12.72
C LYS A 66 7.67 -6.28 -12.24
N GLY A 67 6.95 -6.78 -11.23
CA GLY A 67 7.23 -8.06 -10.60
C GLY A 67 8.38 -8.01 -9.57
N GLU A 68 8.84 -6.83 -9.20
CA GLU A 68 9.87 -6.65 -8.19
C GLU A 68 9.26 -6.70 -6.78
N LYS A 69 9.93 -7.37 -5.85
CA LYS A 69 9.59 -7.35 -4.43
C LYS A 69 10.11 -6.08 -3.78
N VAL A 70 9.23 -5.22 -3.30
CA VAL A 70 9.60 -3.96 -2.63
C VAL A 70 9.53 -4.14 -1.13
N LEU A 71 10.68 -4.06 -0.47
CA LEU A 71 10.79 -4.12 0.99
C LEU A 71 10.94 -2.71 1.55
N CYS A 72 9.96 -2.27 2.33
CA CYS A 72 10.03 -1.02 3.07
C CYS A 72 11.10 -1.13 4.16
N TRP A 73 11.96 -0.11 4.23
CA TRP A 73 13.07 -0.09 5.20
C TRP A 73 12.60 0.18 6.64
N ASP A 74 11.50 0.90 6.79
CA ASP A 74 10.93 1.29 8.08
C ASP A 74 9.78 0.33 8.52
N HIS A 75 8.95 0.76 9.46
CA HIS A 75 7.86 -0.07 9.96
C HIS A 75 6.61 -0.11 9.06
N ALA A 76 6.61 0.54 7.89
CA ALA A 76 5.54 0.41 6.89
C ALA A 76 5.26 -1.06 6.51
N LYS A 77 6.29 -1.90 6.49
CA LYS A 77 6.17 -3.35 6.22
C LYS A 77 5.29 -4.12 7.22
N PHE A 78 4.84 -3.50 8.29
CA PHE A 78 3.93 -4.08 9.29
C PHE A 78 2.51 -3.50 9.21
N VAL A 79 2.17 -2.76 8.15
CA VAL A 79 0.79 -2.35 7.88
C VAL A 79 -0.02 -3.61 7.57
N ASN A 80 -1.10 -3.81 8.34
CA ASN A 80 -1.93 -5.01 8.24
C ASN A 80 -3.05 -4.85 7.23
N HIS A 81 -3.63 -6.00 6.83
CA HIS A 81 -4.78 -6.04 5.96
C HIS A 81 -6.07 -5.64 6.69
N SER A 82 -6.97 -4.97 5.94
CA SER A 82 -8.39 -4.87 6.24
C SER A 82 -9.19 -4.68 4.95
N PHE A 83 -10.35 -5.35 4.83
CA PHE A 83 -11.31 -5.08 3.75
C PHE A 83 -12.02 -3.73 3.93
N THR A 84 -11.93 -3.13 5.12
CA THR A 84 -12.39 -1.78 5.45
C THR A 84 -11.22 -0.86 5.77
N SER A 85 -10.15 -0.98 4.98
CA SER A 85 -8.90 -0.25 5.16
C SER A 85 -9.10 1.27 5.30
N ASN A 86 -8.18 1.92 6.01
CA ASN A 86 -8.16 3.37 6.14
C ASN A 86 -7.06 4.03 5.30
N CYS A 87 -6.18 3.24 4.71
CA CYS A 87 -5.18 3.69 3.76
C CYS A 87 -5.49 3.14 2.38
N MET A 88 -4.98 3.80 1.35
CA MET A 88 -5.14 3.40 -0.05
C MET A 88 -3.89 3.74 -0.85
N SER A 89 -3.31 2.72 -1.48
CA SER A 89 -2.23 2.90 -2.45
C SER A 89 -2.71 3.65 -3.68
N THR A 90 -1.86 4.53 -4.19
CA THR A 90 -2.09 5.25 -5.45
C THR A 90 -1.16 4.74 -6.55
N ALA A 91 -1.47 5.04 -7.79
CA ALA A 91 -0.57 4.76 -8.92
C ALA A 91 0.58 5.80 -9.06
N TYR A 92 0.95 6.46 -7.94
CA TYR A 92 1.96 7.54 -7.90
C TYR A 92 3.06 7.28 -6.85
N ASP A 93 3.26 6.01 -6.46
CA ASP A 93 4.27 5.55 -5.50
C ASP A 93 4.09 6.13 -4.09
N PHE A 94 2.85 6.40 -3.69
CA PHE A 94 2.49 6.77 -2.31
C PHE A 94 1.07 6.34 -1.95
N GLU A 95 0.76 6.34 -0.66
CA GLU A 95 -0.55 6.03 -0.10
C GLU A 95 -1.15 7.22 0.63
N ILE A 96 -2.49 7.30 0.62
CA ILE A 96 -3.25 8.31 1.34
C ILE A 96 -4.21 7.69 2.34
N ALA A 97 -4.48 8.40 3.42
CA ALA A 97 -5.61 8.11 4.30
C ALA A 97 -6.91 8.40 3.54
N ILE A 98 -7.78 7.40 3.37
CA ILE A 98 -9.09 7.57 2.69
C ILE A 98 -10.22 7.87 3.68
N ARG A 99 -9.97 7.76 4.97
CA ARG A 99 -10.80 8.22 6.09
C ARG A 99 -9.94 8.77 7.21
N ASP A 100 -10.54 9.44 8.17
CA ASP A 100 -9.83 9.89 9.36
C ASP A 100 -9.33 8.69 10.16
N ILE A 101 -8.08 8.79 10.66
CA ILE A 101 -7.44 7.78 11.49
C ILE A 101 -7.21 8.37 12.87
N HIS A 102 -7.82 7.77 13.89
CA HIS A 102 -7.75 8.28 15.27
C HIS A 102 -6.54 7.71 16.03
N PRO A 103 -6.06 8.42 17.08
CA PRO A 103 -5.00 7.92 17.94
C PRO A 103 -5.33 6.53 18.49
N GLY A 104 -4.38 5.60 18.34
CA GLY A 104 -4.55 4.20 18.74
C GLY A 104 -5.17 3.31 17.67
N GLU A 105 -5.66 3.84 16.57
CA GLU A 105 -6.17 3.09 15.43
C GLU A 105 -5.03 2.58 14.56
N GLN A 106 -5.14 1.33 14.06
CA GLN A 106 -4.17 0.80 13.10
C GLN A 106 -4.31 1.48 11.74
N LEU A 107 -3.19 1.76 11.07
CA LEU A 107 -3.16 1.96 9.65
C LEU A 107 -3.33 0.60 8.98
N THR A 108 -4.22 0.49 8.02
CA THR A 108 -4.54 -0.77 7.33
C THR A 108 -4.71 -0.56 5.83
N ASP A 109 -4.29 -1.56 5.07
CA ASP A 109 -4.38 -1.63 3.62
C ASP A 109 -5.27 -2.78 3.16
N ASP A 110 -5.86 -2.66 1.97
CA ASP A 110 -6.43 -3.82 1.30
C ASP A 110 -5.33 -4.53 0.49
N TYR A 111 -4.90 -5.71 0.92
CA TYR A 111 -3.83 -6.46 0.24
C TYR A 111 -4.19 -6.85 -1.20
N GLY A 112 -5.44 -6.68 -1.61
CA GLY A 112 -5.88 -6.92 -2.98
C GLY A 112 -5.20 -6.06 -4.04
N TYR A 113 -4.57 -4.95 -3.67
CA TYR A 113 -3.78 -4.13 -4.61
C TYR A 113 -2.25 -4.32 -4.49
N LEU A 114 -1.79 -5.24 -3.65
CA LEU A 114 -0.36 -5.48 -3.40
C LEU A 114 0.25 -6.60 -4.26
N ASN A 115 -0.49 -7.12 -5.26
CA ASN A 115 -0.06 -8.22 -6.14
C ASN A 115 0.44 -9.43 -5.36
N ILE A 116 -0.36 -9.90 -4.39
CA ILE A 116 -0.04 -11.13 -3.64
C ILE A 116 0.04 -12.34 -4.58
N ALA A 117 0.91 -13.30 -4.27
CA ALA A 117 1.11 -14.48 -5.14
C ALA A 117 0.02 -15.54 -4.92
N GLU A 118 -0.41 -15.74 -3.67
CA GLU A 118 -1.37 -16.76 -3.26
C GLU A 118 -2.58 -16.11 -2.58
N PRO A 119 -3.78 -16.73 -2.65
CA PRO A 119 -4.95 -16.24 -1.90
C PRO A 119 -4.66 -16.10 -0.41
N PHE A 120 -5.05 -14.99 0.18
CA PHE A 120 -4.90 -14.70 1.60
C PHE A 120 -6.27 -14.63 2.29
N VAL A 121 -6.42 -15.37 3.39
CA VAL A 121 -7.64 -15.40 4.22
C VAL A 121 -7.35 -14.69 5.54
N PRO A 122 -7.79 -13.43 5.73
CA PRO A 122 -7.65 -12.71 6.99
C PRO A 122 -8.64 -13.19 8.05
N GLU A 123 -8.54 -12.64 9.26
CA GLU A 123 -9.61 -12.76 10.27
C GLU A 123 -10.92 -12.19 9.71
N ASP A 124 -12.04 -12.77 10.14
CA ASP A 124 -13.37 -12.37 9.66
C ASP A 124 -13.78 -11.01 10.23
N GLU A 125 -13.79 -9.99 9.39
CA GLU A 125 -14.22 -8.63 9.75
C GLU A 125 -15.74 -8.40 9.57
N GLY A 126 -16.53 -9.44 9.32
CA GLY A 126 -17.96 -9.32 9.03
C GLY A 126 -18.28 -8.74 7.64
N THR A 127 -17.29 -8.52 6.78
CA THR A 127 -17.45 -8.00 5.41
C THR A 127 -17.92 -9.08 4.44
N VAL A 128 -18.40 -8.69 3.25
CA VAL A 128 -18.79 -9.62 2.18
C VAL A 128 -17.56 -10.36 1.61
N ARG A 129 -16.46 -9.63 1.40
CA ARG A 129 -15.19 -10.25 1.02
C ARG A 129 -14.61 -10.99 2.23
N LYS A 130 -14.13 -12.22 1.99
CA LYS A 130 -13.53 -13.09 3.00
C LYS A 130 -12.12 -13.55 2.60
N VAL A 131 -11.77 -13.36 1.33
CA VAL A 131 -10.49 -13.79 0.75
C VAL A 131 -9.96 -12.69 -0.14
N VAL A 132 -8.69 -12.41 -0.03
CA VAL A 132 -7.94 -11.58 -0.97
C VAL A 132 -7.38 -12.49 -2.05
N TYR A 133 -7.59 -12.14 -3.31
CA TYR A 133 -7.08 -12.90 -4.46
C TYR A 133 -6.01 -12.11 -5.23
N PRO A 134 -5.06 -12.82 -5.90
CA PRO A 134 -4.00 -12.17 -6.69
C PRO A 134 -4.51 -11.23 -7.79
N ASP A 135 -5.72 -11.47 -8.30
CA ASP A 135 -6.35 -10.69 -9.36
C ASP A 135 -7.41 -9.67 -8.86
N ASP A 136 -7.47 -9.39 -7.56
CA ASP A 136 -8.44 -8.46 -6.99
C ASP A 136 -8.31 -7.04 -7.55
N VAL A 137 -7.09 -6.62 -7.92
CA VAL A 137 -6.87 -5.34 -8.63
C VAL A 137 -7.76 -5.22 -9.87
N LEU A 138 -7.89 -6.30 -10.64
CA LEU A 138 -8.69 -6.30 -11.87
C LEU A 138 -10.20 -6.20 -11.59
N LYS A 139 -10.63 -6.63 -10.40
CA LYS A 139 -12.05 -6.66 -10.00
C LYS A 139 -12.48 -5.37 -9.29
N TYR A 140 -11.60 -4.84 -8.43
CA TYR A 140 -11.98 -3.79 -7.47
C TYR A 140 -11.34 -2.42 -7.75
N HIS A 141 -10.46 -2.28 -8.75
CA HIS A 141 -9.77 -1.01 -9.05
C HIS A 141 -10.72 0.18 -9.20
N VAL A 142 -11.91 0.00 -9.75
CA VAL A 142 -12.88 1.09 -9.92
C VAL A 142 -13.31 1.66 -8.56
N LEU A 143 -13.56 0.80 -7.57
CA LEU A 143 -13.95 1.21 -6.21
C LEU A 143 -12.79 1.92 -5.51
N TRP A 144 -11.57 1.41 -5.67
CA TRP A 144 -10.37 2.02 -5.10
C TRP A 144 -10.03 3.36 -5.75
N ASP A 145 -10.12 3.46 -7.08
CA ASP A 145 -9.95 4.73 -7.80
C ASP A 145 -10.99 5.78 -7.34
N GLU A 146 -12.23 5.35 -7.06
CA GLU A 146 -13.28 6.23 -6.53
C GLU A 146 -12.93 6.73 -5.13
N SER A 147 -12.47 5.85 -4.24
CA SER A 147 -11.99 6.25 -2.91
C SER A 147 -10.85 7.28 -2.97
N ILE A 148 -9.94 7.17 -3.93
CA ILE A 148 -8.89 8.17 -4.15
C ILE A 148 -9.51 9.50 -4.63
N ARG A 149 -10.42 9.46 -5.62
CA ARG A 149 -11.07 10.67 -6.16
C ARG A 149 -11.81 11.47 -5.10
N GLU A 150 -12.54 10.80 -4.22
CA GLU A 150 -13.26 11.42 -3.09
C GLU A 150 -12.33 12.17 -2.13
N ASN A 151 -11.04 11.81 -2.12
CA ASN A 151 -10.04 12.39 -1.23
C ASN A 151 -9.12 13.44 -1.88
N LEU A 152 -9.23 13.72 -3.18
CA LEU A 152 -8.38 14.70 -3.89
C LEU A 152 -8.46 16.11 -3.28
N ASN A 153 -9.64 16.55 -2.87
CA ASN A 153 -9.82 17.86 -2.22
C ASN A 153 -9.21 17.88 -0.80
N ASN A 154 -9.33 16.77 -0.09
CA ASN A 154 -8.75 16.63 1.24
C ASN A 154 -7.21 16.66 1.19
N PHE A 155 -6.60 16.02 0.20
CA PHE A 155 -5.15 16.06 -0.01
C PHE A 155 -4.58 17.49 -0.02
N LYS A 156 -5.28 18.44 -0.65
CA LYS A 156 -4.85 19.86 -0.70
C LYS A 156 -5.07 20.63 0.60
N SER A 157 -5.98 20.17 1.45
CA SER A 157 -6.46 20.94 2.60
C SER A 157 -5.84 20.52 3.94
N VAL A 158 -5.08 19.40 3.96
CA VAL A 158 -4.47 18.88 5.18
C VAL A 158 -2.95 19.05 5.17
N SER A 159 -2.33 18.98 6.35
CA SER A 159 -0.87 18.96 6.47
C SER A 159 -0.28 17.68 5.84
N GLN A 160 0.80 17.83 5.09
CA GLN A 160 1.43 16.76 4.33
C GLN A 160 2.90 16.57 4.72
N PRO A 161 3.21 15.92 5.86
CA PRO A 161 4.58 15.82 6.36
C PRO A 161 5.51 15.01 5.43
N LEU A 162 4.94 14.10 4.60
CA LEU A 162 5.70 13.26 3.67
C LEU A 162 5.83 13.85 2.26
N LEU A 163 5.19 14.97 1.93
CA LEU A 163 5.15 15.52 0.57
C LEU A 163 6.53 15.68 -0.07
N LYS A 164 7.53 16.09 0.73
CA LYS A 164 8.91 16.31 0.28
C LYS A 164 9.66 15.04 -0.16
N PHE A 165 9.14 13.86 0.20
CA PHE A 165 9.74 12.57 -0.14
C PHE A 165 9.10 11.95 -1.39
N ILE A 166 7.95 12.47 -1.86
CA ILE A 166 7.35 12.03 -3.11
C ILE A 166 8.24 12.50 -4.27
N LYS A 167 8.55 11.60 -5.20
CA LYS A 167 9.31 11.93 -6.41
C LYS A 167 8.62 13.06 -7.16
N ALA A 168 9.35 14.09 -7.54
CA ALA A 168 8.80 15.32 -8.13
C ALA A 168 7.85 15.07 -9.32
N ALA A 169 8.18 14.09 -10.18
CA ALA A 169 7.33 13.73 -11.32
C ALA A 169 5.98 13.12 -10.90
N GLN A 170 5.96 12.29 -9.84
CA GLN A 170 4.76 11.66 -9.32
C GLN A 170 3.88 12.70 -8.60
N LEU A 171 4.49 13.54 -7.78
CA LEU A 171 3.78 14.63 -7.11
C LEU A 171 3.14 15.58 -8.13
N HIS A 172 3.90 16.04 -9.11
CA HIS A 172 3.38 16.92 -10.17
C HIS A 172 2.20 16.28 -10.91
N ALA A 173 2.33 14.99 -11.29
CA ALA A 173 1.24 14.29 -11.98
C ALA A 173 -0.01 14.17 -11.10
N PHE A 174 0.13 13.92 -9.79
CA PHE A 174 -1.02 13.86 -8.88
C PHE A 174 -1.64 15.23 -8.62
N GLU A 175 -0.85 16.30 -8.53
CA GLU A 175 -1.34 17.69 -8.41
C GLU A 175 -2.15 18.12 -9.63
N GLN A 176 -1.77 17.68 -10.85
CA GLN A 176 -2.57 17.89 -12.05
C GLN A 176 -3.95 17.22 -11.95
N VAL A 177 -4.01 16.01 -11.41
CA VAL A 177 -5.30 15.34 -11.13
C VAL A 177 -6.10 16.14 -10.11
N CYS A 178 -5.48 16.52 -8.99
CA CYS A 178 -6.14 17.33 -7.96
C CYS A 178 -6.67 18.66 -8.47
N SER A 179 -6.05 19.26 -9.51
CA SER A 179 -6.50 20.52 -10.13
C SER A 179 -7.49 20.31 -11.28
N GLY A 180 -7.83 19.07 -11.62
CA GLY A 180 -8.71 18.74 -12.74
C GLY A 180 -8.06 18.91 -14.13
N GLN A 181 -6.73 19.02 -14.20
CA GLN A 181 -5.96 19.16 -15.43
C GLN A 181 -5.55 17.82 -16.04
N ALA A 182 -5.64 16.75 -15.28
CA ALA A 182 -5.39 15.39 -15.73
C ALA A 182 -6.39 14.41 -15.09
N GLU A 183 -6.57 13.26 -15.72
CA GLU A 183 -7.33 12.17 -15.15
C GLU A 183 -6.50 11.37 -14.15
N LEU A 184 -7.16 10.80 -13.12
CA LEU A 184 -6.53 9.92 -12.15
C LEU A 184 -5.99 8.67 -12.86
N ARG A 185 -4.70 8.40 -12.71
CA ARG A 185 -4.13 7.11 -13.10
C ARG A 185 -4.71 6.03 -12.21
N SER A 186 -5.38 5.06 -12.82
CA SER A 186 -6.02 3.96 -12.09
C SER A 186 -4.98 3.09 -11.38
N VAL A 187 -5.31 2.63 -10.16
CA VAL A 187 -4.54 1.62 -9.43
C VAL A 187 -4.44 0.30 -10.21
N LYS A 188 -5.30 0.09 -11.21
CA LYS A 188 -5.15 -1.02 -12.16
C LYS A 188 -3.79 -1.04 -12.85
N SER A 189 -3.16 0.12 -13.05
CA SER A 189 -1.82 0.22 -13.64
C SER A 189 -0.70 -0.33 -12.73
N CYS A 190 -1.00 -0.57 -11.46
CA CYS A 190 -0.10 -1.22 -10.50
C CYS A 190 -0.17 -2.75 -10.56
N TYR A 191 -1.11 -3.31 -11.34
CA TYR A 191 -1.28 -4.76 -11.43
C TYR A 191 -0.07 -5.44 -12.09
N TYR A 192 0.35 -6.54 -11.49
CA TYR A 192 1.30 -7.50 -12.02
C TYR A 192 0.73 -8.91 -11.90
N ASP A 193 0.71 -9.67 -13.00
CA ASP A 193 0.27 -11.06 -12.97
C ASP A 193 1.40 -11.95 -12.45
N THR A 194 1.38 -12.24 -11.17
CA THR A 194 2.37 -13.07 -10.48
C THR A 194 2.43 -14.51 -11.03
N ARG A 195 1.41 -14.96 -11.78
CA ARG A 195 1.35 -16.30 -12.38
C ARG A 195 2.23 -16.43 -13.63
N VAL A 196 2.53 -15.31 -14.30
CA VAL A 196 3.33 -15.30 -15.54
C VAL A 196 4.80 -15.63 -15.29
N THR A 197 5.29 -15.39 -14.09
CA THR A 197 6.72 -15.58 -13.74
C THR A 197 7.13 -17.05 -13.63
N TYR A 198 6.18 -17.99 -13.55
CA TYR A 198 6.47 -19.43 -13.38
C TYR A 198 6.61 -20.22 -14.68
N PHE A 199 6.44 -19.61 -15.87
CA PHE A 199 6.46 -20.32 -17.17
C PHE A 199 7.58 -19.88 -18.12
N GLY A 200 8.54 -19.13 -17.64
CA GLY A 200 9.66 -18.63 -18.45
C GLY A 200 10.98 -19.34 -18.15
N HIS A 201 11.07 -20.66 -18.46
CA HIS A 201 12.32 -21.38 -18.73
C HIS A 201 12.03 -22.61 -19.54
#